data_bc7adb12dc7afcb1ebc538a9d9e64f41
#
_entry.id   bc7adb12dc7afcb1ebc538a9d9e64f41
#
_cell.length_a   1.000
_cell.length_b   1.000
_cell.length_c   1.000
_cell.angle_alpha   90.00
_cell.angle_beta   90.00
_cell.angle_gamma   90.00
#
_symmetry.space_group_name_H-M   'P 1'
#
loop_
_entity.id
_entity.type
_entity.pdbx_description
1 polymer ?
#
loop_
_entity_poly.entity_id
_entity_poly.type
_entity_poly.pdbx_seq_one_letter_code
_entity_poly.pdbx_strand_id
1 'polypeptide(L)'
;MKIAISFPPISENRGTPLLAQNRQFQYFHESTYIYPMVPAYAATLLKQSGYNVVWDDGVAEEKTYVKWLREIETTNPDIVAIETKTPVIKRHWAIISDLKHINSEMKIVLMGDHVTALPRESLENSEVDYVLTGGDYDFLLLNLVKYLSGEVKKLDPGIWYKDNGIVKSTGKFVLDHNLNSLPFLDRSLTKWKLYSEKNGNFKETPGSYTMV
;
A
#
# COMPACT_ATOMS: atom_id res chain seq x y z
N MET A 1 0.06 -10.47 14.18
CA MET A 1 -0.33 -10.33 12.78
C MET A 1 0.87 -10.00 11.92
N LYS A 2 0.90 -10.52 10.69
CA LYS A 2 1.92 -10.24 9.66
C LYS A 2 1.30 -9.37 8.57
N ILE A 3 1.87 -8.21 8.32
CA ILE A 3 1.35 -7.23 7.38
C ILE A 3 2.37 -7.05 6.25
N ALA A 4 1.95 -7.30 5.00
CA ALA A 4 2.72 -6.98 3.83
C ALA A 4 2.27 -5.62 3.27
N ILE A 5 3.22 -4.69 3.13
CA ILE A 5 3.03 -3.49 2.32
C ILE A 5 3.63 -3.82 0.96
N SER A 6 2.77 -3.93 -0.05
CA SER A 6 3.16 -4.51 -1.32
C SER A 6 2.84 -3.61 -2.51
N PHE A 7 3.78 -3.58 -3.46
CA PHE A 7 3.62 -2.98 -4.78
C PHE A 7 3.71 -4.10 -5.82
N PRO A 8 2.56 -4.66 -6.22
CA PRO A 8 2.52 -5.74 -7.21
C PRO A 8 3.19 -5.33 -8.52
N PRO A 9 3.98 -6.21 -9.16
CA PRO A 9 4.54 -5.91 -10.46
C PRO A 9 3.42 -5.74 -11.50
N ILE A 10 3.45 -4.62 -12.21
CA ILE A 10 2.53 -4.34 -13.30
C ILE A 10 3.35 -4.42 -14.59
N SER A 11 3.28 -5.56 -15.26
CA SER A 11 3.93 -5.74 -16.56
C SER A 11 3.02 -5.22 -17.67
N GLU A 12 3.28 -3.99 -18.08
CA GLU A 12 2.78 -3.47 -19.35
C GLU A 12 3.99 -3.04 -20.17
N ASN A 13 3.91 -3.16 -21.52
CA ASN A 13 4.98 -2.72 -22.43
C ASN A 13 5.11 -1.19 -22.50
N ARG A 14 4.95 -0.52 -21.35
CA ARG A 14 4.93 0.95 -21.20
C ARG A 14 6.07 1.49 -20.36
N GLY A 15 6.88 0.59 -19.78
CA GLY A 15 7.96 0.97 -18.86
C GLY A 15 7.60 0.76 -17.37
N THR A 16 8.36 1.41 -16.49
CA THR A 16 8.19 1.30 -15.04
C THR A 16 7.08 2.20 -14.54
N PRO A 17 6.02 1.67 -13.92
CA PRO A 17 4.93 2.47 -13.37
C PRO A 17 5.36 3.19 -12.09
N LEU A 18 5.03 4.47 -11.99
CA LEU A 18 5.17 5.23 -10.76
C LEU A 18 3.88 5.09 -9.95
N LEU A 19 3.89 4.26 -8.92
CA LEU A 19 2.73 4.02 -8.06
C LEU A 19 2.73 4.88 -6.81
N ALA A 20 3.90 5.08 -6.20
CA ALA A 20 4.03 5.76 -4.92
C ALA A 20 4.07 7.27 -5.04
N GLN A 21 3.31 7.94 -4.19
CA GLN A 21 3.45 9.35 -3.76
C GLN A 21 3.44 10.45 -4.80
N ASN A 22 3.35 10.16 -6.07
CA ASN A 22 3.22 11.22 -7.04
C ASN A 22 1.75 11.41 -7.39
N ARG A 23 1.29 12.65 -7.35
CA ARG A 23 -0.07 13.01 -7.79
C ARG A 23 -0.28 12.74 -9.28
N GLN A 24 0.81 12.64 -10.05
CA GLN A 24 0.77 12.32 -11.47
C GLN A 24 1.30 10.91 -11.68
N PHE A 25 0.43 10.00 -12.07
CA PHE A 25 0.84 8.69 -12.53
C PHE A 25 1.52 8.80 -13.90
N GLN A 26 2.64 8.10 -14.06
CA GLN A 26 3.34 7.99 -15.34
C GLN A 26 4.10 6.67 -15.44
N TYR A 27 4.47 6.30 -16.65
CA TYR A 27 5.42 5.24 -16.92
C TYR A 27 6.77 5.84 -17.30
N PHE A 28 7.83 5.34 -16.69
CA PHE A 28 9.19 5.71 -17.06
C PHE A 28 9.77 4.71 -18.03
N HIS A 29 10.34 5.19 -19.14
CA HIS A 29 11.06 4.33 -20.11
C HIS A 29 12.36 3.80 -19.51
N GLU A 30 13.07 4.61 -18.73
CA GLU A 30 14.18 4.17 -17.90
C GLU A 30 13.68 3.81 -16.51
N SER A 31 14.21 2.72 -15.94
CA SER A 31 13.84 2.29 -14.59
C SER A 31 14.09 3.41 -13.59
N THR A 32 13.02 3.98 -13.09
CA THR A 32 13.03 5.07 -12.12
C THR A 32 12.10 4.72 -10.98
N TYR A 33 12.65 4.57 -9.79
CA TYR A 33 11.90 4.20 -8.59
C TYR A 33 11.97 5.35 -7.58
N ILE A 34 10.82 5.85 -7.19
CA ILE A 34 10.71 6.89 -6.16
C ILE A 34 10.38 6.23 -4.84
N TYR A 35 11.14 6.56 -3.80
CA TYR A 35 10.96 5.99 -2.47
C TYR A 35 9.57 6.32 -1.91
N PRO A 36 8.76 5.32 -1.58
CA PRO A 36 7.37 5.50 -1.16
C PRO A 36 7.29 5.90 0.32
N MET A 37 7.40 7.20 0.60
CA MET A 37 7.50 7.75 1.95
C MET A 37 6.34 7.37 2.87
N VAL A 38 5.08 7.59 2.46
CA VAL A 38 3.92 7.33 3.32
C VAL A 38 3.76 5.83 3.61
N PRO A 39 3.87 4.91 2.63
CA PRO A 39 3.93 3.47 2.92
C PRO A 39 5.10 3.07 3.82
N ALA A 40 6.26 3.74 3.71
CA ALA A 40 7.40 3.46 4.56
C ALA A 40 7.18 3.97 6.01
N TYR A 41 6.47 5.08 6.20
CA TYR A 41 6.00 5.50 7.52
C TYR A 41 4.99 4.49 8.09
N ALA A 42 4.05 4.00 7.29
CA ALA A 42 3.13 2.95 7.71
C ALA A 42 3.88 1.70 8.19
N ALA A 43 4.90 1.26 7.43
CA ALA A 43 5.77 0.14 7.83
C ALA A 43 6.44 0.40 9.19
N THR A 44 6.98 1.61 9.38
CA THR A 44 7.67 2.00 10.61
C THR A 44 6.71 2.02 11.80
N LEU A 45 5.54 2.65 11.67
CA LEU A 45 4.52 2.70 12.71
C LEU A 45 4.04 1.31 13.13
N LEU A 46 3.76 0.44 12.16
CA LEU A 46 3.36 -0.94 12.42
C LEU A 46 4.46 -1.72 13.15
N LYS A 47 5.72 -1.59 12.72
CA LYS A 47 6.86 -2.25 13.35
C LYS A 47 7.05 -1.80 14.79
N GLN A 48 6.97 -0.50 15.05
CA GLN A 48 7.08 0.06 16.41
C GLN A 48 5.92 -0.35 17.32
N SER A 49 4.75 -0.63 16.73
CA SER A 49 3.60 -1.19 17.44
C SER A 49 3.70 -2.71 17.66
N GLY A 50 4.82 -3.34 17.31
CA GLY A 50 5.09 -4.75 17.60
C GLY A 50 4.59 -5.73 16.53
N TYR A 51 4.10 -5.25 15.38
CA TYR A 51 3.64 -6.12 14.30
C TYR A 51 4.79 -6.63 13.42
N ASN A 52 4.58 -7.79 12.80
CA ASN A 52 5.51 -8.34 11.82
C ASN A 52 5.24 -7.70 10.45
N VAL A 53 6.16 -6.86 9.99
CA VAL A 53 6.02 -6.12 8.74
C VAL A 53 6.89 -6.72 7.66
N VAL A 54 6.30 -6.94 6.49
CA VAL A 54 6.97 -7.36 5.27
C VAL A 54 6.88 -6.23 4.25
N TRP A 55 8.04 -5.77 3.77
CA TRP A 55 8.13 -4.84 2.65
C TRP A 55 8.32 -5.63 1.36
N ASP A 56 7.40 -5.49 0.43
CA ASP A 56 7.40 -6.22 -0.83
C ASP A 56 7.14 -5.25 -2.00
N ASP A 57 8.21 -4.71 -2.55
CA ASP A 57 8.12 -3.86 -3.74
C ASP A 57 8.51 -4.66 -4.99
N GLY A 58 7.52 -5.35 -5.54
CA GLY A 58 7.71 -6.13 -6.77
C GLY A 58 8.06 -5.27 -7.98
N VAL A 59 7.73 -3.97 -7.97
CA VAL A 59 8.09 -3.03 -9.03
C VAL A 59 9.57 -2.67 -8.92
N ALA A 60 10.04 -2.18 -7.78
CA ALA A 60 11.43 -1.77 -7.58
C ALA A 60 12.40 -2.95 -7.58
N GLU A 61 11.95 -4.12 -7.16
CA GLU A 61 12.71 -5.38 -7.20
C GLU A 61 12.69 -6.05 -8.58
N GLU A 62 11.99 -5.47 -9.55
CA GLU A 62 11.85 -6.01 -10.92
C GLU A 62 11.37 -7.47 -10.94
N LYS A 63 10.48 -7.82 -10.03
CA LYS A 63 9.93 -9.18 -9.94
C LYS A 63 9.01 -9.46 -11.14
N THR A 64 9.05 -10.69 -11.62
CA THR A 64 7.94 -11.17 -12.45
C THR A 64 6.69 -11.35 -11.58
N TYR A 65 5.51 -11.21 -12.19
CA TYR A 65 4.23 -11.39 -11.48
C TYR A 65 4.14 -12.77 -10.80
N VAL A 66 4.57 -13.84 -11.51
CA VAL A 66 4.57 -15.21 -10.98
C VAL A 66 5.50 -15.36 -9.75
N LYS A 67 6.69 -14.73 -9.80
CA LYS A 67 7.61 -14.75 -8.66
C LYS A 67 7.02 -14.01 -7.47
N TRP A 68 6.48 -12.81 -7.69
CA TRP A 68 5.84 -12.01 -6.66
C TRP A 68 4.69 -12.78 -5.98
N LEU A 69 3.82 -13.39 -6.77
CA LEU A 69 2.66 -14.13 -6.27
C LEU A 69 3.08 -15.32 -5.39
N ARG A 70 4.12 -16.07 -5.82
CA ARG A 70 4.69 -17.17 -5.01
C ARG A 70 5.33 -16.68 -3.71
N GLU A 71 5.96 -15.51 -3.72
CA GLU A 71 6.52 -14.92 -2.50
C GLU A 71 5.43 -14.52 -1.51
N ILE A 72 4.31 -13.96 -1.98
CA ILE A 72 3.13 -13.67 -1.15
C ILE A 72 2.54 -14.98 -0.59
N GLU A 73 2.37 -16.00 -1.42
CA GLU A 73 1.89 -17.32 -0.98
C GLU A 73 2.78 -17.92 0.12
N THR A 74 4.11 -17.91 -0.09
CA THR A 74 5.09 -18.43 0.88
C THR A 74 5.10 -17.59 2.17
N THR A 75 5.01 -16.28 2.05
CA THR A 75 5.01 -15.35 3.19
C THR A 75 3.74 -15.47 3.98
N ASN A 76 2.63 -15.77 3.31
CA ASN A 76 1.27 -15.90 3.85
C ASN A 76 0.95 -14.81 4.89
N PRO A 77 0.88 -13.52 4.48
CA PRO A 77 0.57 -12.43 5.40
C PRO A 77 -0.92 -12.47 5.77
N ASP A 78 -1.24 -11.98 6.96
CA ASP A 78 -2.63 -11.79 7.40
C ASP A 78 -3.29 -10.62 6.65
N ILE A 79 -2.49 -9.61 6.30
CA ILE A 79 -2.94 -8.40 5.61
C ILE A 79 -1.96 -8.08 4.47
N VAL A 80 -2.50 -7.75 3.28
CA VAL A 80 -1.75 -7.15 2.17
C VAL A 80 -2.31 -5.75 1.90
N ALA A 81 -1.48 -4.73 2.10
CA ALA A 81 -1.81 -3.33 1.83
C ALA A 81 -1.16 -2.89 0.51
N ILE A 82 -1.96 -2.40 -0.41
CA ILE A 82 -1.56 -2.01 -1.77
C ILE A 82 -1.90 -0.55 -2.01
N GLU A 83 -0.91 0.26 -2.37
CA GLU A 83 -1.17 1.60 -2.89
C GLU A 83 -1.59 1.53 -4.36
N THR A 84 -2.67 2.23 -4.72
CA THR A 84 -3.25 2.18 -6.06
C THR A 84 -3.47 3.57 -6.67
N LYS A 85 -3.48 3.61 -8.00
CA LYS A 85 -3.73 4.79 -8.82
C LYS A 85 -4.78 4.47 -9.90
N THR A 86 -5.50 5.50 -10.35
CA THR A 86 -6.58 5.33 -11.35
C THR A 86 -6.17 4.54 -12.60
N PRO A 87 -5.00 4.76 -13.23
CA PRO A 87 -4.64 4.04 -14.44
C PRO A 87 -4.43 2.53 -14.27
N VAL A 88 -4.21 2.07 -13.03
CA VAL A 88 -3.89 0.66 -12.73
C VAL A 88 -4.93 -0.04 -11.85
N ILE A 89 -5.98 0.66 -11.44
CA ILE A 89 -6.96 0.14 -10.48
C ILE A 89 -7.59 -1.18 -10.92
N LYS A 90 -8.00 -1.29 -12.19
CA LYS A 90 -8.61 -2.52 -12.71
C LYS A 90 -7.63 -3.70 -12.71
N ARG A 91 -6.34 -3.42 -12.90
CA ARG A 91 -5.30 -4.44 -12.76
C ARG A 91 -5.15 -4.88 -11.31
N HIS A 92 -5.20 -3.95 -10.37
CA HIS A 92 -5.18 -4.29 -8.94
C HIS A 92 -6.42 -5.11 -8.53
N TRP A 93 -7.60 -4.87 -9.10
CA TRP A 93 -8.77 -5.72 -8.81
C TRP A 93 -8.57 -7.17 -9.26
N ALA A 94 -7.95 -7.39 -10.42
CA ALA A 94 -7.59 -8.75 -10.87
C ALA A 94 -6.54 -9.38 -9.93
N ILE A 95 -5.53 -8.61 -9.52
CA ILE A 95 -4.51 -9.06 -8.55
C ILE A 95 -5.15 -9.43 -7.21
N ILE A 96 -6.13 -8.67 -6.75
CA ILE A 96 -6.87 -8.98 -5.51
C ILE A 96 -7.59 -10.33 -5.63
N SER A 97 -8.20 -10.61 -6.76
CA SER A 97 -8.82 -11.93 -6.99
C SER A 97 -7.79 -13.06 -6.93
N ASP A 98 -6.62 -12.89 -7.55
CA ASP A 98 -5.53 -13.88 -7.47
C ASP A 98 -5.06 -14.09 -6.01
N LEU A 99 -4.94 -13.01 -5.23
CA LEU A 99 -4.58 -13.09 -3.80
C LEU A 99 -5.65 -13.84 -2.98
N LYS A 100 -6.92 -13.57 -3.25
CA LYS A 100 -8.04 -14.27 -2.59
C LYS A 100 -8.12 -15.75 -2.96
N HIS A 101 -7.69 -16.12 -4.17
CA HIS A 101 -7.55 -17.53 -4.55
C HIS A 101 -6.43 -18.25 -3.80
N ILE A 102 -5.34 -17.56 -3.46
CA ILE A 102 -4.26 -18.11 -2.63
C ILE A 102 -4.74 -18.32 -1.20
N ASN A 103 -5.36 -17.30 -0.61
CA ASN A 103 -5.87 -17.36 0.76
C ASN A 103 -7.06 -16.43 0.93
N SER A 104 -8.27 -16.98 1.01
CA SER A 104 -9.52 -16.23 1.16
C SER A 104 -9.59 -15.43 2.47
N GLU A 105 -8.88 -15.88 3.51
CA GLU A 105 -8.84 -15.21 4.82
C GLU A 105 -7.91 -14.00 4.87
N MET A 106 -6.96 -13.92 3.93
CA MET A 106 -6.06 -12.78 3.79
C MET A 106 -6.85 -11.49 3.59
N LYS A 107 -6.63 -10.48 4.42
CA LYS A 107 -7.30 -9.19 4.29
C LYS A 107 -6.55 -8.31 3.30
N ILE A 108 -7.26 -7.85 2.29
CA ILE A 108 -6.70 -6.95 1.27
C ILE A 108 -7.15 -5.54 1.54
N VAL A 109 -6.17 -4.63 1.57
CA VAL A 109 -6.37 -3.21 1.85
C VAL A 109 -5.89 -2.39 0.66
N LEU A 110 -6.75 -1.54 0.12
CA LEU A 110 -6.37 -0.54 -0.89
C LEU A 110 -6.26 0.84 -0.26
N MET A 111 -5.25 1.59 -0.68
CA MET A 111 -4.99 2.96 -0.29
C MET A 111 -4.48 3.78 -1.47
N GLY A 112 -4.47 5.10 -1.37
CA GLY A 112 -3.99 6.00 -2.43
C GLY A 112 -5.08 6.81 -3.13
N ASP A 113 -4.70 7.52 -4.20
CA ASP A 113 -5.53 8.59 -4.78
C ASP A 113 -6.85 8.09 -5.38
N HIS A 114 -6.82 6.96 -6.10
CA HIS A 114 -8.03 6.43 -6.74
C HIS A 114 -9.10 6.12 -5.71
N VAL A 115 -8.74 5.35 -4.69
CA VAL A 115 -9.70 4.91 -3.66
C VAL A 115 -10.08 6.03 -2.69
N THR A 116 -9.28 7.08 -2.60
CA THR A 116 -9.66 8.30 -1.88
C THR A 116 -10.79 9.04 -2.61
N ALA A 117 -10.72 9.10 -3.94
CA ALA A 117 -11.73 9.74 -4.78
C ALA A 117 -12.99 8.87 -4.96
N LEU A 118 -12.81 7.57 -5.15
CA LEU A 118 -13.86 6.60 -5.51
C LEU A 118 -13.83 5.34 -4.60
N PRO A 119 -13.98 5.50 -3.28
CA PRO A 119 -13.79 4.38 -2.33
C PRO A 119 -14.78 3.23 -2.53
N ARG A 120 -16.02 3.54 -2.90
CA ARG A 120 -17.08 2.57 -3.11
C ARG A 120 -16.84 1.69 -4.33
N GLU A 121 -16.25 2.27 -5.40
CA GLU A 121 -16.06 1.56 -6.68
C GLU A 121 -15.23 0.29 -6.50
N SER A 122 -14.10 0.35 -5.79
CA SER A 122 -13.26 -0.83 -5.55
C SER A 122 -13.95 -1.89 -4.70
N LEU A 123 -14.70 -1.48 -3.69
CA LEU A 123 -15.48 -2.41 -2.86
C LEU A 123 -16.59 -3.11 -3.65
N GLU A 124 -17.21 -2.45 -4.61
CA GLU A 124 -18.27 -3.02 -5.44
C GLU A 124 -17.75 -3.91 -6.57
N ASN A 125 -16.55 -3.63 -7.10
CA ASN A 125 -16.01 -4.30 -8.28
C ASN A 125 -14.85 -5.27 -7.99
N SER A 126 -14.48 -5.47 -6.74
CA SER A 126 -13.42 -6.42 -6.35
C SER A 126 -13.68 -7.07 -5.00
N GLU A 127 -12.81 -8.02 -4.64
CA GLU A 127 -12.83 -8.71 -3.35
C GLU A 127 -11.98 -8.01 -2.29
N VAL A 128 -11.74 -6.69 -2.46
CA VAL A 128 -11.05 -5.90 -1.44
C VAL A 128 -11.86 -5.87 -0.14
N ASP A 129 -11.19 -6.03 1.00
CA ASP A 129 -11.84 -6.01 2.31
C ASP A 129 -11.99 -4.59 2.86
N TYR A 130 -10.91 -3.78 2.73
CA TYR A 130 -10.85 -2.43 3.28
C TYR A 130 -10.26 -1.43 2.28
N VAL A 131 -10.76 -0.22 2.36
CA VAL A 131 -10.27 0.93 1.59
C VAL A 131 -9.96 2.05 2.56
N LEU A 132 -8.73 2.58 2.51
CA LEU A 132 -8.28 3.72 3.30
C LEU A 132 -8.26 4.96 2.43
N THR A 133 -8.99 5.99 2.86
CA THR A 133 -9.10 7.26 2.12
C THR A 133 -8.26 8.37 2.78
N GLY A 134 -7.88 9.37 2.01
CA GLY A 134 -7.11 10.52 2.51
C GLY A 134 -5.60 10.35 2.36
N GLY A 135 -4.86 11.34 2.87
CA GLY A 135 -3.40 11.41 2.75
C GLY A 135 -2.64 10.62 3.82
N ASP A 136 -3.21 10.54 5.02
CA ASP A 136 -2.58 9.93 6.20
C ASP A 136 -2.96 8.44 6.34
N TYR A 137 -2.94 7.70 5.25
CA TYR A 137 -3.29 6.28 5.29
C TYR A 137 -2.30 5.43 6.08
N ASP A 138 -1.14 5.93 6.43
CA ASP A 138 -0.20 5.31 7.38
C ASP A 138 -0.83 5.17 8.78
N PHE A 139 -1.44 6.23 9.31
CA PHE A 139 -2.19 6.20 10.57
C PHE A 139 -3.43 5.33 10.46
N LEU A 140 -4.18 5.44 9.35
CA LEU A 140 -5.38 4.63 9.13
C LEU A 140 -5.05 3.14 9.04
N LEU A 141 -3.93 2.78 8.40
CA LEU A 141 -3.49 1.39 8.33
C LEU A 141 -3.13 0.85 9.72
N LEU A 142 -2.44 1.64 10.54
CA LEU A 142 -2.16 1.26 11.93
C LEU A 142 -3.44 1.08 12.74
N ASN A 143 -4.41 2.00 12.63
CA ASN A 143 -5.70 1.89 13.31
C ASN A 143 -6.46 0.62 12.86
N LEU A 144 -6.51 0.36 11.55
CA LEU A 144 -7.15 -0.84 11.00
C LEU A 144 -6.50 -2.12 11.56
N VAL A 145 -5.16 -2.19 11.58
CA VAL A 145 -4.44 -3.37 12.10
C VAL A 145 -4.74 -3.57 13.59
N LYS A 146 -4.74 -2.49 14.39
CA LYS A 146 -5.14 -2.54 15.80
C LYS A 146 -6.59 -2.97 16.01
N TYR A 147 -7.48 -2.55 15.13
CA TYR A 147 -8.88 -2.99 15.17
C TYR A 147 -9.00 -4.48 14.88
N LEU A 148 -8.34 -4.97 13.85
CA LEU A 148 -8.35 -6.38 13.47
C LEU A 148 -7.65 -7.30 14.49
N SER A 149 -6.67 -6.77 15.23
CA SER A 149 -6.03 -7.48 16.35
C SER A 149 -6.80 -7.41 17.66
N GLY A 150 -7.90 -6.62 17.72
CA GLY A 150 -8.72 -6.45 18.91
C GLY A 150 -8.18 -5.45 19.93
N GLU A 151 -7.11 -4.72 19.61
CA GLU A 151 -6.52 -3.72 20.50
C GLU A 151 -7.35 -2.44 20.61
N VAL A 152 -8.06 -2.08 19.54
CA VAL A 152 -9.03 -0.98 19.53
C VAL A 152 -10.40 -1.47 19.12
N LYS A 153 -11.46 -0.81 19.61
CA LYS A 153 -12.85 -1.21 19.34
C LYS A 153 -13.50 -0.41 18.21
N LYS A 154 -12.82 0.59 17.67
CA LYS A 154 -13.39 1.52 16.71
C LYS A 154 -12.37 1.81 15.61
N LEU A 155 -12.87 1.82 14.37
CA LEU A 155 -12.14 2.28 13.20
C LEU A 155 -12.18 3.81 13.14
N ASP A 156 -11.07 4.41 12.72
CA ASP A 156 -10.98 5.86 12.51
C ASP A 156 -11.79 6.31 11.29
N PRO A 157 -12.19 7.58 11.20
CA PRO A 157 -12.88 8.12 10.04
C PRO A 157 -12.02 7.99 8.76
N GLY A 158 -12.66 7.65 7.64
CA GLY A 158 -11.97 7.49 6.35
C GLY A 158 -11.76 6.05 5.92
N ILE A 159 -12.18 5.07 6.73
CA ILE A 159 -12.10 3.64 6.40
C ILE A 159 -13.43 3.17 5.81
N TRP A 160 -13.35 2.48 4.68
CA TRP A 160 -14.49 1.86 4.01
C TRP A 160 -14.31 0.34 3.96
N TYR A 161 -15.40 -0.41 4.07
CA TYR A 161 -15.37 -1.88 4.09
C TYR A 161 -16.72 -2.47 3.70
N LYS A 162 -16.76 -3.79 3.49
CA LYS A 162 -18.01 -4.53 3.36
C LYS A 162 -18.38 -5.21 4.68
N ASP A 163 -19.65 -5.11 5.02
CA ASP A 163 -20.24 -5.86 6.12
C ASP A 163 -21.50 -6.58 5.59
N ASN A 164 -21.47 -7.91 5.58
CA ASN A 164 -22.54 -8.74 5.00
C ASN A 164 -22.92 -8.34 3.55
N GLY A 165 -21.92 -8.01 2.74
CA GLY A 165 -22.11 -7.58 1.34
C GLY A 165 -22.50 -6.12 1.17
N ILE A 166 -22.77 -5.39 2.26
CA ILE A 166 -23.15 -3.97 2.22
C ILE A 166 -21.90 -3.11 2.43
N VAL A 167 -21.68 -2.16 1.51
CA VAL A 167 -20.59 -1.18 1.64
C VAL A 167 -20.90 -0.20 2.74
N LYS A 168 -20.02 -0.12 3.72
CA LYS A 168 -20.07 0.79 4.88
C LYS A 168 -18.86 1.73 4.89
N SER A 169 -19.01 2.85 5.59
CA SER A 169 -17.98 3.85 5.81
C SER A 169 -17.97 4.28 7.28
N THR A 170 -16.80 4.54 7.81
CA THR A 170 -16.62 5.14 9.14
C THR A 170 -16.81 6.67 9.14
N GLY A 171 -17.14 7.24 8.00
CA GLY A 171 -17.29 8.67 7.80
C GLY A 171 -16.20 9.27 6.91
N LYS A 172 -16.25 10.59 6.74
CA LYS A 172 -15.27 11.31 5.94
C LYS A 172 -13.92 11.31 6.65
N PHE A 173 -12.83 11.10 5.89
CA PHE A 173 -11.47 11.26 6.39
C PHE A 173 -11.28 12.68 6.99
N VAL A 174 -10.59 12.73 8.11
CA VAL A 174 -10.25 13.97 8.82
C VAL A 174 -8.72 14.04 8.93
N LEU A 175 -8.15 15.17 8.50
CA LEU A 175 -6.72 15.42 8.58
C LEU A 175 -6.41 16.06 9.95
N ASP A 176 -6.38 15.25 11.00
CA ASP A 176 -6.19 15.68 12.38
C ASP A 176 -5.10 14.88 13.13
N HIS A 177 -4.39 14.02 12.44
CA HIS A 177 -3.30 13.26 13.03
C HIS A 177 -2.13 14.17 13.42
N ASN A 178 -1.58 13.93 14.59
CA ASN A 178 -0.41 14.66 15.06
C ASN A 178 0.86 14.14 14.36
N LEU A 179 1.31 14.83 13.34
CA LEU A 179 2.52 14.45 12.59
C LEU A 179 3.79 14.44 13.45
N ASN A 180 3.80 15.17 14.59
CA ASN A 180 4.92 15.11 15.54
C ASN A 180 5.02 13.76 16.26
N SER A 181 3.98 12.95 16.21
CA SER A 181 4.00 11.58 16.72
C SER A 181 4.63 10.57 15.76
N LEU A 182 4.90 10.97 14.52
CA LEU A 182 5.59 10.12 13.57
C LEU A 182 7.02 9.84 14.03
N PRO A 183 7.45 8.57 14.06
CA PRO A 183 8.83 8.23 14.36
C PRO A 183 9.76 8.64 13.20
N PHE A 184 11.06 8.68 13.47
CA PHE A 184 12.02 8.65 12.36
C PHE A 184 11.82 7.37 11.55
N LEU A 185 11.76 7.56 10.23
CA LEU A 185 11.52 6.49 9.28
C LEU A 185 12.60 5.41 9.37
N ASP A 186 12.20 4.17 9.64
CA ASP A 186 13.11 3.03 9.68
C ASP A 186 13.37 2.48 8.27
N ARG A 187 14.43 2.96 7.66
CA ARG A 187 14.82 2.55 6.31
C ARG A 187 15.30 1.10 6.24
N SER A 188 15.63 0.47 7.38
CA SER A 188 16.04 -0.95 7.39
C SER A 188 14.90 -1.89 7.02
N LEU A 189 13.64 -1.45 7.20
CA LEU A 189 12.45 -2.21 6.83
C LEU A 189 12.20 -2.25 5.32
N THR A 190 12.71 -1.23 4.62
CA THR A 190 12.43 -1.02 3.20
C THR A 190 13.71 -1.15 2.40
N LYS A 191 13.78 -1.84 1.34
CA LYS A 191 14.99 -1.99 0.52
C LYS A 191 15.44 -0.65 -0.11
N TRP A 192 15.60 0.37 0.72
CA TRP A 192 15.76 1.79 0.32
C TRP A 192 16.88 2.04 -0.70
N LYS A 193 17.93 1.20 -0.72
CA LYS A 193 19.04 1.32 -1.68
C LYS A 193 18.58 1.13 -3.13
N LEU A 194 17.56 0.33 -3.38
CA LEU A 194 17.02 0.13 -4.74
C LEU A 194 16.55 1.44 -5.37
N TYR A 195 16.02 2.34 -4.55
CA TYR A 195 15.48 3.61 -5.04
C TYR A 195 16.55 4.66 -5.35
N SER A 196 17.79 4.44 -4.91
CA SER A 196 18.94 5.27 -5.26
C SER A 196 19.79 4.67 -6.38
N GLU A 197 19.93 3.34 -6.41
CA GLU A 197 20.76 2.64 -7.38
C GLU A 197 20.10 2.53 -8.75
N LYS A 198 18.78 2.41 -8.79
CA LYS A 198 17.98 2.24 -10.01
C LYS A 198 17.19 3.49 -10.34
N ASN A 199 17.82 4.64 -10.36
CA ASN A 199 17.13 5.88 -10.66
C ASN A 199 17.76 6.56 -11.87
N GLY A 200 17.37 6.16 -13.07
CA GLY A 200 17.88 6.66 -14.34
C GLY A 200 17.76 8.16 -14.51
N ASN A 201 16.77 8.81 -13.86
CA ASN A 201 16.55 10.25 -13.94
C ASN A 201 17.27 11.05 -12.85
N PHE A 202 17.74 10.40 -11.75
CA PHE A 202 18.32 11.07 -10.59
C PHE A 202 19.63 10.38 -10.18
N LYS A 203 20.60 10.39 -11.04
CA LYS A 203 21.81 9.53 -11.04
C LYS A 203 22.70 9.57 -9.79
N GLU A 204 22.52 10.46 -8.82
CA GLU A 204 23.56 10.63 -7.79
C GLU A 204 23.05 10.86 -6.37
N THR A 205 21.77 10.77 -6.11
CA THR A 205 21.27 10.96 -4.75
C THR A 205 20.30 9.88 -4.34
N PRO A 206 20.42 9.31 -3.13
CA PRO A 206 19.30 8.65 -2.52
C PRO A 206 18.21 9.71 -2.37
N GLY A 207 17.34 9.80 -3.38
CA GLY A 207 16.29 10.80 -3.43
C GLY A 207 15.30 10.58 -2.29
N SER A 208 15.36 11.39 -1.26
CA SER A 208 14.29 11.56 -0.31
C SER A 208 13.46 12.75 -0.76
N TYR A 209 12.23 12.52 -1.18
CA TYR A 209 11.30 13.63 -1.33
C TYR A 209 10.73 13.96 0.04
N THR A 210 10.85 15.20 0.45
CA THR A 210 10.11 15.73 1.59
C THR A 210 8.88 16.40 1.04
N MET A 211 7.70 15.92 1.39
CA MET A 211 6.48 16.68 1.17
C MET A 211 6.35 17.70 2.30
N VAL A 212 6.22 18.96 1.95
CA VAL A 212 5.94 20.08 2.85
C VAL A 212 4.48 20.47 2.69
#